data_21bae90594cb6c2520157382993fa8f0
#
_entry.id   21bae90594cb6c2520157382993fa8f0
#
_cell.length_a   1.000
_cell.length_b   1.000
_cell.length_c   1.000
_cell.angle_alpha   90.00
_cell.angle_beta   90.00
_cell.angle_gamma   90.00
#
_symmetry.space_group_name_H-M   'P 1'
#
loop_
_entity.id
_entity.type
_entity.pdbx_description
1 polymer ?
#
loop_
_entity_poly.entity_id
_entity_poly.type
_entity_poly.pdbx_seq_one_letter_code
_entity_poly.pdbx_strand_id
1 'polypeptide(L)'
;MDLSQTIIPKSDQLNADDLISGPRVVRITEVKAGNAEQPVCISFDGDGGRPYKPGKSMRRVLVALWGKDSKAYIDKRIKIFTDPSVKFGGSNVGGIRISHASGLTEPLEMAMTETRGKRKPYTVHPLPDFAPHLESLKTAAEAGGEALKNAFLALPKDIQEILRNDASALKPKA
;
A
#
# COMPACT_ATOMS: atom_id res chain seq x y z
N MET A 1 -13.39 0.66 -25.70
CA MET A 1 -13.32 -0.55 -24.85
C MET A 1 -12.09 -0.41 -23.97
N ASP A 2 -12.24 -0.50 -22.65
CA ASP A 2 -11.12 -0.46 -21.72
C ASP A 2 -10.48 -1.86 -21.63
N LEU A 3 -9.21 -1.99 -22.00
CA LEU A 3 -8.49 -3.25 -22.00
C LEU A 3 -7.93 -3.61 -20.62
N SER A 4 -7.93 -2.68 -19.64
CA SER A 4 -7.34 -2.91 -18.31
C SER A 4 -7.94 -4.11 -17.59
N GLN A 5 -9.22 -4.40 -17.83
CA GLN A 5 -9.91 -5.54 -17.25
C GLN A 5 -9.49 -6.88 -17.87
N THR A 6 -8.93 -6.85 -19.08
CA THR A 6 -8.56 -8.08 -19.80
C THR A 6 -7.19 -8.62 -19.39
N ILE A 7 -6.37 -7.80 -18.75
CA ILE A 7 -5.00 -8.13 -18.32
C ILE A 7 -4.88 -8.40 -16.82
N ILE A 8 -6.00 -8.34 -16.09
CA ILE A 8 -6.02 -8.68 -14.65
C ILE A 8 -5.72 -10.18 -14.50
N PRO A 9 -4.65 -10.57 -13.77
CA PRO A 9 -4.37 -11.97 -13.52
C PRO A 9 -5.53 -12.66 -12.79
N LYS A 10 -5.84 -13.89 -13.18
CA LYS A 10 -6.78 -14.77 -12.45
C LYS A 10 -6.11 -15.27 -11.17
N SER A 11 -6.02 -14.41 -10.17
CA SER A 11 -5.32 -14.65 -8.91
C SER A 11 -6.14 -14.12 -7.74
N ASP A 12 -6.04 -14.79 -6.62
CA ASP A 12 -6.66 -14.42 -5.34
C ASP A 12 -5.83 -13.41 -4.53
N GLN A 13 -4.83 -12.80 -5.17
CA GLN A 13 -3.91 -11.84 -4.53
C GLN A 13 -3.42 -10.78 -5.50
N LEU A 14 -2.88 -9.70 -4.96
CA LEU A 14 -2.12 -8.70 -5.71
C LEU A 14 -0.83 -9.33 -6.24
N ASN A 15 -0.57 -9.19 -7.53
CA ASN A 15 0.65 -9.67 -8.18
C ASN A 15 1.58 -8.53 -8.58
N ALA A 16 2.84 -8.86 -8.86
CA ALA A 16 3.83 -7.89 -9.32
C ALA A 16 3.39 -7.18 -10.61
N ASP A 17 2.71 -7.89 -11.51
CA ASP A 17 2.21 -7.35 -12.78
C ASP A 17 1.12 -6.30 -12.61
N ASP A 18 0.37 -6.32 -11.50
CA ASP A 18 -0.62 -5.29 -11.18
C ASP A 18 0.01 -3.93 -10.89
N LEU A 19 1.33 -3.90 -10.66
CA LEU A 19 2.12 -2.70 -10.36
C LEU A 19 3.04 -2.30 -11.52
N ILE A 20 2.83 -2.85 -12.72
CA ILE A 20 3.65 -2.55 -13.91
C ILE A 20 3.54 -1.08 -14.33
N SER A 21 2.40 -0.46 -14.08
CA SER A 21 2.18 0.98 -14.36
C SER A 21 2.89 1.91 -13.38
N GLY A 22 3.49 1.38 -12.33
CA GLY A 22 4.25 2.14 -11.34
C GLY A 22 3.91 1.81 -9.88
N PRO A 23 4.64 2.40 -8.94
CA PRO A 23 4.38 2.24 -7.52
C PRO A 23 3.01 2.77 -7.11
N ARG A 24 2.38 2.13 -6.12
CA ARG A 24 1.07 2.49 -5.60
C ARG A 24 1.13 2.70 -4.08
N VAL A 25 0.51 3.77 -3.59
CA VAL A 25 0.25 3.96 -2.16
C VAL A 25 -1.09 3.32 -1.82
N VAL A 26 -1.09 2.45 -0.81
CA VAL A 26 -2.29 1.74 -0.35
C VAL A 26 -2.50 1.97 1.15
N ARG A 27 -3.75 2.12 1.58
CA ARG A 27 -4.16 2.17 2.98
C ARG A 27 -4.62 0.79 3.42
N ILE A 28 -4.06 0.27 4.50
CA ILE A 28 -4.38 -1.04 5.04
C ILE A 28 -5.74 -0.97 5.74
N THR A 29 -6.66 -1.83 5.35
CA THR A 29 -8.01 -1.92 5.94
C THR A 29 -8.17 -3.12 6.86
N GLU A 30 -7.44 -4.19 6.60
CA GLU A 30 -7.51 -5.41 7.39
C GLU A 30 -6.23 -6.24 7.26
N VAL A 31 -5.90 -6.98 8.32
CA VAL A 31 -4.83 -7.98 8.30
C VAL A 31 -5.37 -9.29 8.85
N LYS A 32 -5.32 -10.34 8.04
CA LYS A 32 -5.81 -11.69 8.37
C LYS A 32 -4.68 -12.72 8.30
N ALA A 33 -4.88 -13.80 9.05
CA ALA A 33 -4.10 -15.02 8.85
C ALA A 33 -4.41 -15.62 7.47
N GLY A 34 -3.38 -16.06 6.78
CA GLY A 34 -3.47 -16.82 5.54
C GLY A 34 -3.19 -18.30 5.75
N ASN A 35 -2.60 -18.94 4.76
CA ASN A 35 -2.18 -20.35 4.82
C ASN A 35 -0.70 -20.51 5.22
N ALA A 36 -0.20 -21.75 5.27
CA ALA A 36 1.17 -22.04 5.67
C ALA A 36 2.23 -21.39 4.75
N GLU A 37 1.98 -21.29 3.46
CA GLU A 37 2.91 -20.69 2.49
C GLU A 37 2.84 -19.16 2.51
N GLN A 38 1.64 -18.62 2.63
CA GLN A 38 1.33 -17.18 2.65
C GLN A 38 0.58 -16.83 3.95
N PRO A 39 1.26 -16.79 5.11
CA PRO A 39 0.61 -16.73 6.42
C PRO A 39 -0.02 -15.38 6.78
N VAL A 40 0.14 -14.36 5.93
CA VAL A 40 -0.41 -13.02 6.16
C VAL A 40 -1.10 -12.52 4.89
N CYS A 41 -2.36 -12.11 5.03
CA CYS A 41 -3.15 -11.43 4.01
C CYS A 41 -3.45 -10.00 4.49
N ILE A 42 -3.07 -9.00 3.69
CA ILE A 42 -3.29 -7.59 3.97
C ILE A 42 -4.27 -7.04 2.95
N SER A 43 -5.50 -6.79 3.37
CA SER A 43 -6.49 -6.08 2.57
C SER A 43 -6.24 -4.58 2.61
N PHE A 44 -6.53 -3.90 1.53
CA PHE A 44 -6.33 -2.47 1.41
C PHE A 44 -7.42 -1.82 0.56
N ASP A 45 -7.56 -0.52 0.63
CA ASP A 45 -8.55 0.20 -0.15
C ASP A 45 -8.36 -0.01 -1.65
N GLY A 46 -9.42 -0.50 -2.30
CA GLY A 46 -9.43 -0.77 -3.73
C GLY A 46 -8.63 -2.01 -4.13
N ASP A 47 -8.50 -3.00 -3.23
CA ASP A 47 -7.85 -4.28 -3.54
C ASP A 47 -8.70 -5.20 -4.44
N GLY A 48 -10.01 -4.92 -4.58
CA GLY A 48 -10.92 -5.70 -5.41
C GLY A 48 -11.03 -7.16 -4.96
N GLY A 49 -10.82 -7.46 -3.68
CA GLY A 49 -10.79 -8.82 -3.13
C GLY A 49 -9.48 -9.56 -3.39
N ARG A 50 -8.43 -8.84 -3.82
CA ARG A 50 -7.09 -9.37 -4.09
C ARG A 50 -6.06 -8.76 -3.13
N PRO A 51 -5.99 -9.23 -1.88
CA PRO A 51 -5.13 -8.69 -0.85
C PRO A 51 -3.64 -8.82 -1.20
N TYR A 52 -2.82 -7.99 -0.60
CA TYR A 52 -1.38 -8.13 -0.61
C TYR A 52 -0.96 -9.25 0.34
N LYS A 53 -0.26 -10.25 -0.17
CA LYS A 53 0.31 -11.35 0.62
C LYS A 53 1.83 -11.20 0.69
N PRO A 54 2.38 -10.52 1.72
CA PRO A 54 3.80 -10.21 1.79
C PRO A 54 4.67 -11.44 1.98
N GLY A 55 5.74 -11.54 1.23
CA GLY A 55 6.79 -12.53 1.43
C GLY A 55 7.54 -12.29 2.76
N LYS A 56 8.33 -13.28 3.20
CA LYS A 56 9.02 -13.27 4.50
C LYS A 56 9.83 -11.99 4.76
N SER A 57 10.51 -11.48 3.74
CA SER A 57 11.29 -10.25 3.85
C SER A 57 10.42 -9.04 4.14
N MET A 58 9.30 -8.88 3.43
CA MET A 58 8.38 -7.77 3.63
C MET A 58 7.61 -7.88 4.96
N ARG A 59 7.32 -9.09 5.44
CA ARG A 59 6.77 -9.27 6.79
C ARG A 59 7.75 -8.79 7.89
N ARG A 60 9.06 -9.01 7.70
CA ARG A 60 10.08 -8.45 8.61
C ARG A 60 10.11 -6.92 8.59
N VAL A 61 9.96 -6.33 7.40
CA VAL A 61 9.81 -4.87 7.26
C VAL A 61 8.59 -4.37 8.04
N LEU A 62 7.43 -4.99 7.85
CA LEU A 62 6.19 -4.59 8.53
C LEU A 62 6.31 -4.69 10.06
N VAL A 63 6.94 -5.74 10.57
CA VAL A 63 7.20 -5.89 12.01
C VAL A 63 8.18 -4.83 12.53
N ALA A 64 9.19 -4.47 11.75
CA ALA A 64 10.13 -3.41 12.11
C ALA A 64 9.47 -2.02 12.10
N LEU A 65 8.51 -1.80 11.18
CA LEU A 65 7.77 -0.55 11.07
C LEU A 65 6.79 -0.33 12.25
N TRP A 66 5.98 -1.35 12.57
CA TRP A 66 4.81 -1.16 13.44
C TRP A 66 4.65 -2.21 14.54
N GLY A 67 5.64 -3.09 14.69
CA GLY A 67 5.64 -4.12 15.74
C GLY A 67 4.91 -5.40 15.33
N LYS A 68 4.68 -6.27 16.31
CA LYS A 68 4.17 -7.64 16.10
C LYS A 68 2.64 -7.72 16.05
N ASP A 69 1.96 -6.72 16.59
CA ASP A 69 0.49 -6.69 16.62
C ASP A 69 -0.06 -6.16 15.29
N SER A 70 -0.74 -7.03 14.55
CA SER A 70 -1.34 -6.67 13.26
C SER A 70 -2.43 -5.60 13.35
N LYS A 71 -3.04 -5.39 14.53
CA LYS A 71 -4.01 -4.32 14.76
C LYS A 71 -3.39 -2.93 14.58
N ALA A 72 -2.09 -2.79 14.88
CA ALA A 72 -1.35 -1.54 14.68
C ALA A 72 -1.16 -1.17 13.20
N TYR A 73 -1.46 -2.07 12.27
CA TYR A 73 -1.30 -1.85 10.83
C TYR A 73 -2.54 -1.20 10.19
N ILE A 74 -3.69 -1.29 10.85
CA ILE A 74 -4.94 -0.72 10.34
C ILE A 74 -4.79 0.79 10.15
N ASP A 75 -5.33 1.31 9.05
CA ASP A 75 -5.24 2.71 8.61
C ASP A 75 -3.83 3.21 8.28
N LYS A 76 -2.80 2.36 8.44
CA LYS A 76 -1.46 2.69 7.98
C LYS A 76 -1.37 2.61 6.45
N ARG A 77 -0.45 3.40 5.89
CA ARG A 77 -0.21 3.44 4.45
C ARG A 77 1.19 2.94 4.13
N ILE A 78 1.28 2.21 3.03
CA ILE A 78 2.55 1.77 2.44
C ILE A 78 2.56 2.11 0.96
N LYS A 79 3.76 2.46 0.45
CA LYS A 79 4.01 2.53 -0.98
C LYS A 79 4.66 1.24 -1.43
N ILE A 80 3.98 0.52 -2.29
CA ILE A 80 4.40 -0.76 -2.84
C ILE A 80 4.81 -0.60 -4.30
N PHE A 81 5.77 -1.43 -4.73
CA PHE A 81 6.30 -1.43 -6.09
C PHE A 81 6.76 -2.82 -6.50
N THR A 82 6.87 -3.05 -7.80
CA THR A 82 7.45 -4.27 -8.36
C THR A 82 8.97 -4.20 -8.37
N ASP A 83 9.63 -5.18 -7.77
CA ASP A 83 11.06 -5.41 -7.87
C ASP A 83 11.32 -6.63 -8.76
N PRO A 84 11.82 -6.43 -9.99
CA PRO A 84 12.06 -7.53 -10.92
C PRO A 84 13.21 -8.44 -10.50
N SER A 85 14.04 -8.02 -9.55
CA SER A 85 15.18 -8.83 -9.05
C SER A 85 14.76 -9.93 -8.08
N VAL A 86 13.49 -9.94 -7.63
CA VAL A 86 12.99 -10.97 -6.71
C VAL A 86 12.93 -12.32 -7.41
N LYS A 87 13.59 -13.30 -6.80
CA LYS A 87 13.69 -14.69 -7.31
C LYS A 87 12.73 -15.62 -6.57
N PHE A 88 12.13 -16.52 -7.32
CA PHE A 88 11.42 -17.67 -6.78
C PHE A 88 11.83 -18.92 -7.58
N GLY A 89 12.20 -20.01 -6.88
CA GLY A 89 12.67 -21.23 -7.54
C GLY A 89 13.91 -21.04 -8.44
N GLY A 90 14.75 -20.04 -8.17
CA GLY A 90 15.93 -19.72 -8.98
C GLY A 90 15.70 -18.80 -10.17
N SER A 91 14.43 -18.53 -10.54
CA SER A 91 14.06 -17.64 -11.64
C SER A 91 13.68 -16.24 -11.13
N ASN A 92 13.99 -15.20 -11.91
CA ASN A 92 13.55 -13.83 -11.63
C ASN A 92 12.07 -13.70 -12.02
N VAL A 93 11.19 -13.83 -11.05
CA VAL A 93 9.73 -13.75 -11.26
C VAL A 93 9.15 -12.39 -10.87
N GLY A 94 10.00 -11.53 -10.30
CA GLY A 94 9.53 -10.29 -9.71
C GLY A 94 8.83 -10.48 -8.37
N GLY A 95 8.71 -9.42 -7.61
CA GLY A 95 7.99 -9.45 -6.33
C GLY A 95 7.62 -8.06 -5.87
N ILE A 96 6.61 -7.99 -5.00
CA ILE A 96 6.13 -6.74 -4.45
C ILE A 96 6.96 -6.37 -3.22
N ARG A 97 7.50 -5.14 -3.22
CA ARG A 97 8.27 -4.59 -2.11
C ARG A 97 7.67 -3.29 -1.60
N ILE A 98 8.03 -2.91 -0.38
CA ILE A 98 7.60 -1.70 0.30
C ILE A 98 8.73 -0.68 0.24
N SER A 99 8.52 0.48 -0.37
CA SER A 99 9.50 1.55 -0.48
C SER A 99 9.31 2.66 0.55
N HIS A 100 8.05 2.93 0.95
CA HIS A 100 7.72 3.98 1.92
C HIS A 100 6.62 3.48 2.86
N ALA A 101 6.57 4.06 4.06
CA ALA A 101 5.53 3.75 5.05
C ALA A 101 5.14 4.99 5.86
N SER A 102 3.88 5.02 6.29
CA SER A 102 3.38 6.05 7.21
C SER A 102 3.88 5.81 8.64
N GLY A 103 3.98 6.89 9.42
CA GLY A 103 4.40 6.84 10.82
C GLY A 103 5.91 6.81 11.02
N LEU A 104 6.70 6.98 9.96
CA LEU A 104 8.14 7.20 10.04
C LEU A 104 8.43 8.70 9.99
N THR A 105 9.36 9.16 10.81
CA THR A 105 9.94 10.52 10.77
C THR A 105 11.24 10.56 9.99
N GLU A 106 11.94 9.44 9.92
CA GLU A 106 13.21 9.24 9.23
C GLU A 106 13.24 7.86 8.56
N PRO A 107 14.11 7.63 7.56
CA PRO A 107 14.22 6.35 6.90
C PRO A 107 14.55 5.22 7.88
N LEU A 108 13.84 4.09 7.73
CA LEU A 108 14.14 2.85 8.45
C LEU A 108 15.11 2.04 7.61
N GLU A 109 16.33 1.84 8.13
CA GLU A 109 17.32 0.96 7.53
C GLU A 109 17.38 -0.39 8.23
N MET A 110 17.43 -1.46 7.45
CA MET A 110 17.55 -2.81 7.98
C MET A 110 18.35 -3.72 7.05
N ALA A 111 19.08 -4.68 7.65
CA ALA A 111 19.84 -5.67 6.88
C ALA A 111 18.90 -6.83 6.47
N MET A 112 18.67 -6.97 5.17
CA MET A 112 17.87 -8.06 4.58
C MET A 112 18.76 -9.17 4.05
N THR A 113 18.36 -10.41 4.24
CA THR A 113 19.05 -11.56 3.65
C THR A 113 18.74 -11.60 2.15
N GLU A 114 19.78 -11.44 1.33
CA GLU A 114 19.68 -11.58 -0.14
C GLU A 114 19.86 -13.06 -0.54
N THR A 115 20.91 -13.69 -0.04
CA THR A 115 21.20 -15.11 -0.18
C THR A 115 21.76 -15.65 1.14
N ARG A 116 21.95 -16.97 1.26
CA ARG A 116 22.54 -17.58 2.46
C ARG A 116 23.91 -16.95 2.76
N GLY A 117 24.02 -16.29 3.92
CA GLY A 117 25.25 -15.63 4.36
C GLY A 117 25.49 -14.23 3.79
N LYS A 118 24.66 -13.73 2.85
CA LYS A 118 24.74 -12.39 2.29
C LYS A 118 23.58 -11.53 2.74
N ARG A 119 23.89 -10.39 3.36
CA ARG A 119 22.90 -9.36 3.73
C ARG A 119 23.11 -8.13 2.88
N LYS A 120 22.01 -7.47 2.53
CA LYS A 120 21.97 -6.20 1.82
C LYS A 120 21.17 -5.18 2.62
N PRO A 121 21.61 -3.93 2.72
CA PRO A 121 20.81 -2.90 3.34
C PRO A 121 19.52 -2.71 2.55
N TYR A 122 18.43 -2.51 3.28
CA TYR A 122 17.12 -2.21 2.75
C TYR A 122 16.56 -1.00 3.48
N THR A 123 16.14 0.01 2.74
CA THR A 123 15.67 1.26 3.30
C THR A 123 14.19 1.45 2.98
N VAL A 124 13.40 1.77 4.00
CA VAL A 124 12.02 2.22 3.85
C VAL A 124 11.95 3.69 4.23
N HIS A 125 11.45 4.52 3.32
CA HIS A 125 11.36 5.96 3.50
C HIS A 125 10.04 6.38 4.16
N PRO A 126 9.98 7.52 4.83
CA PRO A 126 8.73 8.11 5.30
C PRO A 126 7.77 8.41 4.15
N LEU A 127 6.48 8.12 4.31
CA LEU A 127 5.43 8.72 3.48
C LEU A 127 5.11 10.13 3.98
N PRO A 128 4.72 11.05 3.10
CA PRO A 128 4.16 12.33 3.51
C PRO A 128 2.99 12.14 4.49
N ASP A 129 2.79 13.10 5.38
CA ASP A 129 1.61 13.12 6.24
C ASP A 129 0.39 13.60 5.44
N PHE A 130 -0.62 12.75 5.33
CA PHE A 130 -1.88 13.07 4.64
C PHE A 130 -2.95 13.61 5.59
N ALA A 131 -2.72 13.65 6.89
CA ALA A 131 -3.72 14.09 7.87
C ALA A 131 -4.25 15.51 7.59
N PRO A 132 -3.42 16.53 7.25
CA PRO A 132 -3.93 17.85 6.91
C PRO A 132 -4.90 17.86 5.72
N HIS A 133 -4.61 17.09 4.69
CA HIS A 133 -5.48 16.96 3.53
C HIS A 133 -6.80 16.27 3.87
N LEU A 134 -6.74 15.20 4.68
CA LEU A 134 -7.93 14.47 5.13
C LEU A 134 -8.84 15.35 5.99
N GLU A 135 -8.30 16.15 6.90
CA GLU A 135 -9.07 17.09 7.70
C GLU A 135 -9.74 18.18 6.84
N SER A 136 -9.02 18.71 5.84
CA SER A 136 -9.57 19.65 4.88
C SER A 136 -10.75 19.04 4.09
N LEU A 137 -10.64 17.79 3.63
CA LEU A 137 -11.71 17.09 2.93
C LEU A 137 -12.90 16.80 3.84
N LYS A 138 -12.69 16.44 5.10
CA LYS A 138 -13.77 16.24 6.09
C LYS A 138 -14.55 17.55 6.32
N THR A 139 -13.84 18.65 6.54
CA THR A 139 -14.44 19.97 6.70
C THR A 139 -15.26 20.36 5.47
N ALA A 140 -14.74 20.11 4.27
CA ALA A 140 -15.45 20.35 3.02
C ALA A 140 -16.70 19.45 2.86
N ALA A 141 -16.63 18.19 3.30
CA ALA A 141 -17.80 17.29 3.31
C ALA A 141 -18.93 17.78 4.23
N GLU A 142 -18.58 18.40 5.37
CA GLU A 142 -19.54 19.03 6.26
C GLU A 142 -20.23 20.24 5.63
N ALA A 143 -19.56 20.95 4.71
CA ALA A 143 -20.12 22.07 3.95
C ALA A 143 -20.95 21.63 2.73
N GLY A 144 -20.92 20.34 2.35
CA GLY A 144 -21.72 19.78 1.27
C GLY A 144 -20.90 19.10 0.16
N GLY A 145 -21.63 18.41 -0.73
CA GLY A 145 -21.01 17.58 -1.78
C GLY A 145 -20.20 18.37 -2.81
N GLU A 146 -20.65 19.58 -3.17
CA GLU A 146 -19.91 20.42 -4.11
C GLU A 146 -18.64 20.98 -3.50
N ALA A 147 -18.67 21.38 -2.23
CA ALA A 147 -17.49 21.82 -1.49
C ALA A 147 -16.44 20.69 -1.38
N LEU A 148 -16.87 19.48 -1.08
CA LEU A 148 -15.98 18.30 -1.05
C LEU A 148 -15.34 18.04 -2.42
N LYS A 149 -16.12 18.10 -3.49
CA LYS A 149 -15.63 17.92 -4.86
C LYS A 149 -14.58 18.97 -5.21
N ASN A 150 -14.84 20.22 -4.92
CA ASN A 150 -13.93 21.32 -5.21
C ASN A 150 -12.65 21.23 -4.38
N ALA A 151 -12.75 20.91 -3.09
CA ALA A 151 -11.61 20.68 -2.23
C ALA A 151 -10.72 19.50 -2.72
N PHE A 152 -11.33 18.42 -3.17
CA PHE A 152 -10.62 17.27 -3.72
C PHE A 152 -9.91 17.62 -5.03
N LEU A 153 -10.57 18.33 -5.94
CA LEU A 153 -9.98 18.74 -7.22
C LEU A 153 -8.86 19.78 -7.07
N ALA A 154 -8.84 20.54 -5.98
CA ALA A 154 -7.78 21.48 -5.65
C ALA A 154 -6.48 20.82 -5.13
N LEU A 155 -6.53 19.55 -4.73
CA LEU A 155 -5.33 18.81 -4.30
C LEU A 155 -4.40 18.55 -5.50
N PRO A 156 -3.08 18.42 -5.27
CA PRO A 156 -2.15 17.90 -6.28
C PRO A 156 -2.61 16.54 -6.81
N LYS A 157 -2.36 16.24 -8.08
CA LYS A 157 -2.86 15.02 -8.75
C LYS A 157 -2.40 13.73 -8.08
N ASP A 158 -1.16 13.67 -7.62
CA ASP A 158 -0.59 12.55 -6.87
C ASP A 158 -1.33 12.32 -5.53
N ILE A 159 -1.68 13.40 -4.83
CA ILE A 159 -2.46 13.35 -3.60
C ILE A 159 -3.91 12.93 -3.89
N GLN A 160 -4.51 13.44 -4.97
CA GLN A 160 -5.86 13.01 -5.40
C GLN A 160 -5.91 11.50 -5.65
N GLU A 161 -4.89 10.94 -6.29
CA GLU A 161 -4.81 9.49 -6.55
C GLU A 161 -4.75 8.70 -5.24
N ILE A 162 -3.92 9.13 -4.29
CA ILE A 162 -3.75 8.47 -3.00
C ILE A 162 -5.01 8.56 -2.14
N LEU A 163 -5.68 9.71 -2.11
CA LEU A 163 -6.82 9.98 -1.23
C LEU A 163 -8.18 9.76 -1.88
N ARG A 164 -8.24 9.25 -3.10
CA ARG A 164 -9.51 9.04 -3.84
C ARG A 164 -10.52 8.20 -3.05
N ASN A 165 -10.08 7.08 -2.49
CA ASN A 165 -10.95 6.19 -1.73
C ASN A 165 -11.39 6.83 -0.40
N ASP A 166 -10.50 7.57 0.25
CA ASP A 166 -10.83 8.32 1.47
C ASP A 166 -11.89 9.38 1.18
N ALA A 167 -11.71 10.17 0.13
CA ALA A 167 -12.68 11.19 -0.28
C ALA A 167 -14.05 10.58 -0.65
N SER A 168 -14.04 9.43 -1.35
CA SER A 168 -15.28 8.73 -1.72
C SER A 168 -16.02 8.14 -0.52
N ALA A 169 -15.32 7.84 0.57
CA ALA A 169 -15.92 7.33 1.81
C ALA A 169 -16.55 8.43 2.67
N LEU A 170 -16.21 9.72 2.43
CA LEU A 170 -16.80 10.83 3.13
C LEU A 170 -18.25 11.04 2.64
N LYS A 171 -19.20 11.11 3.59
CA LYS A 171 -20.60 11.40 3.31
C LYS A 171 -20.81 12.91 3.44
N PRO A 172 -21.02 13.64 2.34
CA PRO A 172 -21.31 15.06 2.44
C PRO A 172 -22.67 15.29 3.11
N LYS A 173 -22.78 16.38 3.87
CA LYS A 173 -24.09 16.85 4.34
C LYS A 173 -24.96 17.21 3.14
N ALA A 174 -26.22 16.80 3.22
CA ALA A 174 -27.26 17.14 2.23
C ALA A 174 -27.55 18.64 2.25
#